data_217538cb4fd788a2bb6ff26b6a745369
#
_entry.id   217538cb4fd788a2bb6ff26b6a745369
#
_cell.length_a   1.000
_cell.length_b   1.000
_cell.length_c   1.000
_cell.angle_alpha   90.00
_cell.angle_beta   90.00
_cell.angle_gamma   90.00
#
_symmetry.space_group_name_H-M   'P 1'
#
loop_
_entity.id
_entity.type
_entity.pdbx_description
1 polymer ?
#
loop_
_entity_poly.entity_id
_entity_poly.type
_entity_poly.pdbx_seq_one_letter_code
_entity_poly.pdbx_strand_id
1 'polypeptide(L)'
;MLEYIRANIEESIAAKEKLLRDEALLGTAAKVAGLCVEAYQRGNKLLIYGNGGSASEALHMAGELVGRYQMERRGVSAIALNANAAVMTAISNDYDYDNVFSKQIAALGKAGDVLFGISTSGNSPNIVRAIQEAGKRQILTVGMTGRDGGQMRSCAEYLVNVPSDNTPRIQEMHILLIHTICGLIENGLCEKGFWLKEQD
;
A
#
# COMPACT_ATOMS: atom_id res chain seq x y z
N MET A 1 13.41 -29.38 -13.45
CA MET A 1 13.75 -28.01 -12.94
C MET A 1 13.38 -26.92 -13.94
N LEU A 2 13.87 -26.96 -15.19
CA LEU A 2 13.54 -25.92 -16.20
C LEU A 2 12.04 -25.79 -16.47
N GLU A 3 11.30 -26.88 -16.55
CA GLU A 3 9.85 -26.88 -16.74
C GLU A 3 9.13 -26.18 -15.58
N TYR A 4 9.57 -26.40 -14.35
CA TYR A 4 9.02 -25.71 -13.19
C TYR A 4 9.25 -24.18 -13.26
N ILE A 5 10.45 -23.75 -13.68
CA ILE A 5 10.76 -22.33 -13.87
C ILE A 5 9.85 -21.72 -14.95
N ARG A 6 9.72 -22.41 -16.10
CA ARG A 6 8.85 -21.94 -17.19
C ARG A 6 7.40 -21.82 -16.75
N ALA A 7 6.86 -22.85 -16.10
CA ALA A 7 5.49 -22.84 -15.61
C ALA A 7 5.20 -21.67 -14.64
N ASN A 8 6.14 -21.35 -13.73
CA ASN A 8 6.00 -20.18 -12.84
C ASN A 8 6.02 -18.84 -13.59
N ILE A 9 6.86 -18.71 -14.63
CA ILE A 9 6.90 -17.51 -15.46
C ILE A 9 5.60 -17.37 -16.27
N GLU A 10 5.14 -18.46 -16.88
CA GLU A 10 3.89 -18.48 -17.64
C GLU A 10 2.68 -18.13 -16.76
N GLU A 11 2.61 -18.67 -15.55
CA GLU A 11 1.57 -18.31 -14.57
C GLU A 11 1.62 -16.83 -14.21
N SER A 12 2.82 -16.26 -14.03
CA SER A 12 3.02 -14.84 -13.76
C SER A 12 2.56 -13.97 -14.93
N ILE A 13 2.87 -14.36 -16.18
CA ILE A 13 2.41 -13.65 -17.38
C ILE A 13 0.88 -13.70 -17.46
N ALA A 14 0.28 -14.87 -17.30
CA ALA A 14 -1.17 -15.04 -17.36
C ALA A 14 -1.91 -14.21 -16.28
N ALA A 15 -1.34 -14.13 -15.07
CA ALA A 15 -1.89 -13.28 -14.01
C ALA A 15 -1.84 -11.79 -14.38
N LYS A 16 -0.74 -11.31 -14.95
CA LYS A 16 -0.59 -9.93 -15.40
C LYS A 16 -1.47 -9.60 -16.61
N GLU A 17 -1.70 -10.56 -17.52
CA GLU A 17 -2.66 -10.39 -18.61
C GLU A 17 -4.11 -10.20 -18.11
N LYS A 18 -4.51 -10.92 -17.04
CA LYS A 18 -5.80 -10.69 -16.39
C LYS A 18 -5.87 -9.30 -15.76
N LEU A 19 -4.81 -8.90 -15.06
CA LEU A 19 -4.71 -7.57 -14.45
C LEU A 19 -4.81 -6.47 -15.51
N LEU A 20 -4.13 -6.61 -16.65
CA LEU A 20 -4.14 -5.64 -17.76
C LEU A 20 -5.53 -5.43 -18.36
N ARG A 21 -6.41 -6.44 -18.30
CA ARG A 21 -7.78 -6.39 -18.84
C ARG A 21 -8.81 -5.93 -17.81
N ASP A 22 -8.43 -5.76 -16.55
CA ASP A 22 -9.34 -5.33 -15.48
C ASP A 22 -9.37 -3.81 -15.36
N GLU A 23 -10.12 -3.17 -16.26
CA GLU A 23 -10.29 -1.71 -16.31
C GLU A 23 -10.79 -1.12 -14.98
N ALA A 24 -11.63 -1.85 -14.24
CA ALA A 24 -12.15 -1.39 -12.96
C ALA A 24 -11.07 -1.32 -11.89
N LEU A 25 -10.19 -2.34 -11.85
CA LEU A 25 -9.05 -2.37 -10.93
C LEU A 25 -8.03 -1.31 -11.31
N LEU A 26 -7.68 -1.18 -12.60
CA LEU A 26 -6.76 -0.15 -13.09
C LEU A 26 -7.29 1.26 -12.79
N GLY A 27 -8.59 1.49 -12.99
CA GLY A 27 -9.26 2.75 -12.62
C GLY A 27 -9.21 3.03 -11.12
N THR A 28 -9.36 1.99 -10.28
CA THR A 28 -9.22 2.11 -8.82
C THR A 28 -7.80 2.50 -8.43
N ALA A 29 -6.79 1.86 -9.01
CA ALA A 29 -5.37 2.18 -8.74
C ALA A 29 -5.03 3.63 -9.14
N ALA A 30 -5.50 4.08 -10.31
CA ALA A 30 -5.32 5.45 -10.77
C ALA A 30 -6.02 6.47 -9.84
N LYS A 31 -7.25 6.18 -9.41
CA LYS A 31 -7.99 7.01 -8.45
C LYS A 31 -7.27 7.12 -7.12
N VAL A 32 -6.76 6.00 -6.58
CA VAL A 32 -5.98 5.97 -5.33
C VAL A 32 -4.73 6.84 -5.46
N ALA A 33 -4.00 6.77 -6.58
CA ALA A 33 -2.85 7.63 -6.81
C ALA A 33 -3.23 9.12 -6.79
N GLY A 34 -4.34 9.51 -7.44
CA GLY A 34 -4.86 10.87 -7.41
C GLY A 34 -5.19 11.36 -5.98
N LEU A 35 -5.83 10.51 -5.17
CA LEU A 35 -6.14 10.82 -3.77
C LEU A 35 -4.87 10.97 -2.91
N CYS A 36 -3.81 10.23 -3.19
CA CYS A 36 -2.51 10.41 -2.55
C CYS A 36 -1.89 11.77 -2.91
N VAL A 37 -1.96 12.18 -4.19
CA VAL A 37 -1.51 13.51 -4.64
C VAL A 37 -2.25 14.62 -3.88
N GLU A 38 -3.57 14.52 -3.78
CA GLU A 38 -4.37 15.48 -3.01
C GLU A 38 -4.02 15.50 -1.51
N ALA A 39 -3.78 14.33 -0.91
CA ALA A 39 -3.36 14.23 0.48
C ALA A 39 -2.02 14.95 0.71
N TYR A 40 -1.02 14.72 -0.14
CA TYR A 40 0.26 15.43 -0.07
C TYR A 40 0.12 16.94 -0.26
N GLN A 41 -0.74 17.40 -1.16
CA GLN A 41 -1.01 18.83 -1.34
C GLN A 41 -1.60 19.50 -0.08
N ARG A 42 -2.29 18.73 0.75
CA ARG A 42 -2.84 19.19 2.05
C ARG A 42 -1.84 19.04 3.22
N GLY A 43 -0.60 18.57 2.97
CA GLY A 43 0.41 18.33 4.00
C GLY A 43 0.18 17.04 4.80
N ASN A 44 -0.61 16.12 4.29
CA ASN A 44 -0.82 14.79 4.85
C ASN A 44 0.30 13.82 4.42
N LYS A 45 0.26 12.60 4.94
CA LYS A 45 1.25 11.55 4.70
C LYS A 45 0.61 10.22 4.34
N LEU A 46 1.43 9.29 3.84
CA LEU A 46 1.06 7.89 3.68
C LEU A 46 1.55 7.05 4.86
N LEU A 47 0.68 6.16 5.35
CA LEU A 47 0.99 5.10 6.31
C LEU A 47 0.83 3.76 5.60
N ILE A 48 1.85 2.91 5.63
CA ILE A 48 1.89 1.70 4.81
C ILE A 48 2.28 0.52 5.70
N TYR A 49 1.61 -0.62 5.57
CA TYR A 49 1.89 -1.78 6.40
C TYR A 49 1.42 -3.09 5.78
N GLY A 50 2.03 -4.19 6.21
CA GLY A 50 1.70 -5.55 5.80
C GLY A 50 2.44 -6.58 6.66
N ASN A 51 2.25 -7.86 6.38
CA ASN A 51 2.93 -8.97 7.06
C ASN A 51 3.87 -9.71 6.09
N GLY A 52 5.00 -10.21 6.56
CA GLY A 52 5.91 -11.04 5.76
C GLY A 52 6.38 -10.36 4.48
N GLY A 53 6.12 -10.96 3.31
CA GLY A 53 6.42 -10.37 1.99
C GLY A 53 5.72 -9.03 1.78
N SER A 54 4.47 -8.90 2.25
CA SER A 54 3.75 -7.62 2.18
C SER A 54 4.31 -6.55 3.13
N ALA A 55 5.05 -6.92 4.18
CA ALA A 55 5.84 -5.97 4.95
C ALA A 55 7.01 -5.42 4.14
N SER A 56 7.67 -6.27 3.34
CA SER A 56 8.73 -5.84 2.41
C SER A 56 8.19 -4.90 1.33
N GLU A 57 6.99 -5.16 0.81
CA GLU A 57 6.29 -4.28 -0.13
C GLU A 57 5.97 -2.91 0.50
N ALA A 58 5.55 -2.88 1.77
CA ALA A 58 5.29 -1.64 2.51
C ALA A 58 6.57 -0.81 2.72
N LEU A 59 7.68 -1.45 3.09
CA LEU A 59 8.99 -0.82 3.22
C LEU A 59 9.48 -0.27 1.86
N HIS A 60 9.29 -1.03 0.79
CA HIS A 60 9.66 -0.63 -0.55
C HIS A 60 8.90 0.62 -0.99
N MET A 61 7.55 0.60 -0.88
CA MET A 61 6.72 1.76 -1.23
C MET A 61 7.12 3.02 -0.45
N ALA A 62 7.38 2.90 0.84
CA ALA A 62 7.85 4.03 1.64
C ALA A 62 9.23 4.53 1.16
N GLY A 63 10.12 3.63 0.77
CA GLY A 63 11.44 3.97 0.23
C GLY A 63 11.34 4.78 -1.06
N GLU A 64 10.47 4.40 -2.01
CA GLU A 64 10.25 5.11 -3.26
C GLU A 64 9.69 6.53 -3.05
N LEU A 65 8.88 6.74 -2.03
CA LEU A 65 8.25 8.01 -1.73
C LEU A 65 9.16 8.94 -0.93
N VAL A 66 9.83 8.44 0.10
CA VAL A 66 10.72 9.21 0.98
C VAL A 66 12.04 9.56 0.28
N GLY A 67 12.60 8.63 -0.50
CA GLY A 67 13.76 8.86 -1.33
C GLY A 67 13.37 9.60 -2.61
N ARG A 68 13.62 8.94 -3.74
CA ARG A 68 13.15 9.34 -5.07
C ARG A 68 12.71 8.09 -5.84
N TYR A 69 11.81 8.23 -6.78
CA TYR A 69 11.43 7.13 -7.67
C TYR A 69 12.09 7.29 -9.05
N GLN A 70 11.48 7.99 -9.96
CA GLN A 70 12.02 8.19 -11.31
C GLN A 70 12.63 9.58 -11.52
N MET A 71 12.14 10.60 -10.80
CA MET A 71 12.61 11.97 -10.90
C MET A 71 13.54 12.34 -9.73
N GLU A 72 14.52 13.22 -9.99
CA GLU A 72 15.26 13.88 -8.93
C GLU A 72 14.34 14.92 -8.27
N ARG A 73 14.01 14.71 -7.00
CA ARG A 73 13.07 15.53 -6.26
C ARG A 73 13.24 15.37 -4.75
N ARG A 74 12.71 16.29 -3.98
CA ARG A 74 12.60 16.10 -2.53
C ARG A 74 11.58 15.00 -2.21
N GLY A 75 11.87 14.19 -1.18
CA GLY A 75 10.98 13.14 -0.71
C GLY A 75 9.64 13.66 -0.19
N VAL A 76 8.64 12.79 -0.19
CA VAL A 76 7.33 13.06 0.43
C VAL A 76 7.13 12.15 1.64
N SER A 77 6.30 12.56 2.58
CA SER A 77 6.15 11.87 3.87
C SER A 77 5.43 10.54 3.73
N ALA A 78 6.14 9.43 3.92
CA ALA A 78 5.59 8.09 3.96
C ALA A 78 6.23 7.29 5.10
N ILE A 79 5.44 6.52 5.82
CA ILE A 79 5.90 5.73 6.98
C ILE A 79 5.48 4.28 6.78
N ALA A 80 6.45 3.37 6.66
CA ALA A 80 6.21 1.94 6.79
C ALA A 80 6.13 1.58 8.27
N LEU A 81 4.95 1.21 8.75
CA LEU A 81 4.71 0.88 10.17
C LEU A 81 5.46 -0.37 10.62
N ASN A 82 5.97 -1.16 9.69
CA ASN A 82 6.82 -2.33 9.92
C ASN A 82 8.28 -1.97 10.28
N ALA A 83 8.72 -0.74 10.02
CA ALA A 83 10.14 -0.39 10.03
C ALA A 83 10.74 -0.35 11.45
N ASN A 84 9.94 -0.02 12.47
CA ASN A 84 10.44 0.11 13.84
C ASN A 84 10.24 -1.19 14.63
N ALA A 85 11.29 -2.00 14.69
CA ALA A 85 11.26 -3.30 15.39
C ALA A 85 10.94 -3.15 16.90
N ALA A 86 11.39 -2.08 17.55
CA ALA A 86 11.10 -1.85 18.96
C ALA A 86 9.60 -1.59 19.19
N VAL A 87 8.96 -0.78 18.35
CA VAL A 87 7.52 -0.53 18.41
C VAL A 87 6.73 -1.81 18.13
N MET A 88 7.13 -2.56 17.08
CA MET A 88 6.49 -3.83 16.71
C MET A 88 6.52 -4.84 17.86
N THR A 89 7.69 -5.04 18.46
CA THR A 89 7.88 -6.02 19.54
C THR A 89 7.26 -5.57 20.84
N ALA A 90 7.35 -4.30 21.22
CA ALA A 90 6.73 -3.76 22.44
C ALA A 90 5.20 -3.93 22.40
N ILE A 91 4.55 -3.50 21.32
CA ILE A 91 3.09 -3.64 21.21
C ILE A 91 2.67 -5.12 21.19
N SER A 92 3.42 -5.98 20.50
CA SER A 92 3.13 -7.41 20.47
C SER A 92 3.28 -8.08 21.84
N ASN A 93 4.25 -7.65 22.64
CA ASN A 93 4.50 -8.17 23.98
C ASN A 93 3.46 -7.68 25.00
N ASP A 94 3.14 -6.40 24.98
CA ASP A 94 2.31 -5.75 26.00
C ASP A 94 0.80 -5.94 25.76
N TYR A 95 0.41 -6.22 24.51
CA TYR A 95 -0.97 -6.42 24.11
C TYR A 95 -1.14 -7.74 23.35
N ASP A 96 -1.02 -7.69 22.00
CA ASP A 96 -0.97 -8.81 21.08
C ASP A 96 -0.51 -8.35 19.69
N TYR A 97 -0.17 -9.31 18.82
CA TYR A 97 0.23 -9.01 17.44
C TYR A 97 -0.90 -8.44 16.59
N ASP A 98 -2.15 -8.70 16.93
CA ASP A 98 -3.32 -8.19 16.25
C ASP A 98 -3.47 -6.66 16.39
N ASN A 99 -2.89 -6.08 17.44
CA ASN A 99 -2.95 -4.64 17.72
C ASN A 99 -1.74 -3.85 17.21
N VAL A 100 -0.73 -4.52 16.65
CA VAL A 100 0.56 -3.93 16.34
C VAL A 100 0.47 -2.71 15.40
N PHE A 101 -0.43 -2.73 14.41
CA PHE A 101 -0.61 -1.63 13.49
C PHE A 101 -1.69 -0.63 13.94
N SER A 102 -2.80 -1.10 14.50
CA SER A 102 -3.87 -0.21 14.97
C SER A 102 -3.40 0.78 16.04
N LYS A 103 -2.54 0.34 16.96
CA LYS A 103 -1.92 1.25 17.96
C LYS A 103 -0.98 2.27 17.34
N GLN A 104 -0.20 1.89 16.33
CA GLN A 104 0.64 2.85 15.61
C GLN A 104 -0.21 3.87 14.83
N ILE A 105 -1.31 3.44 14.20
CA ILE A 105 -2.24 4.35 13.53
C ILE A 105 -2.89 5.29 14.54
N ALA A 106 -3.26 4.80 15.72
CA ALA A 106 -3.79 5.64 16.79
C ALA A 106 -2.81 6.74 17.24
N ALA A 107 -1.52 6.46 17.23
CA ALA A 107 -0.48 7.41 17.65
C ALA A 107 -0.02 8.37 16.54
N LEU A 108 0.07 7.89 15.30
CA LEU A 108 0.73 8.59 14.19
C LEU A 108 -0.23 9.17 13.15
N GLY A 109 -1.42 8.59 13.05
CA GLY A 109 -2.40 8.92 12.02
C GLY A 109 -3.16 10.20 12.31
N LYS A 110 -3.39 11.00 11.27
CA LYS A 110 -4.16 12.24 11.29
C LYS A 110 -5.24 12.18 10.23
N ALA A 111 -6.34 12.91 10.46
CA ALA A 111 -7.39 13.05 9.45
C ALA A 111 -6.82 13.57 8.12
N GLY A 112 -7.24 12.97 7.03
CA GLY A 112 -6.75 13.27 5.69
C GLY A 112 -5.49 12.52 5.25
N ASP A 113 -4.82 11.78 6.14
CA ASP A 113 -3.76 10.83 5.75
C ASP A 113 -4.33 9.70 4.88
N VAL A 114 -3.46 8.97 4.19
CA VAL A 114 -3.84 7.79 3.41
C VAL A 114 -3.15 6.56 4.01
N LEU A 115 -3.91 5.49 4.21
CA LEU A 115 -3.44 4.23 4.74
C LEU A 115 -3.45 3.14 3.67
N PHE A 116 -2.31 2.47 3.47
CA PHE A 116 -2.19 1.27 2.64
C PHE A 116 -2.01 0.04 3.51
N GLY A 117 -3.02 -0.81 3.59
CA GLY A 117 -2.95 -2.14 4.19
C GLY A 117 -2.73 -3.21 3.12
N ILE A 118 -1.63 -3.97 3.21
CA ILE A 118 -1.27 -4.98 2.23
C ILE A 118 -1.43 -6.37 2.84
N SER A 119 -2.31 -7.20 2.27
CA SER A 119 -2.55 -8.57 2.71
C SER A 119 -3.03 -9.45 1.56
N THR A 120 -2.27 -10.44 1.17
CA THR A 120 -2.61 -11.34 0.06
C THR A 120 -3.94 -12.06 0.25
N SER A 121 -4.33 -12.37 1.49
CA SER A 121 -5.59 -13.03 1.84
C SER A 121 -6.72 -12.06 2.16
N GLY A 122 -6.40 -10.81 2.52
CA GLY A 122 -7.36 -9.84 3.04
C GLY A 122 -7.95 -10.19 4.42
N ASN A 123 -7.40 -11.19 5.12
CA ASN A 123 -7.98 -11.74 6.36
C ASN A 123 -7.08 -11.63 7.60
N SER A 124 -5.88 -11.05 7.48
CA SER A 124 -4.98 -10.89 8.62
C SER A 124 -5.59 -9.97 9.68
N PRO A 125 -5.80 -10.43 10.94
CA PRO A 125 -6.53 -9.64 11.94
C PRO A 125 -5.88 -8.29 12.25
N ASN A 126 -4.55 -8.22 12.34
CA ASN A 126 -3.82 -6.99 12.56
C ASN A 126 -3.99 -5.98 11.41
N ILE A 127 -4.11 -6.46 10.17
CA ILE A 127 -4.36 -5.60 9.00
C ILE A 127 -5.79 -5.04 9.04
N VAL A 128 -6.78 -5.90 9.28
CA VAL A 128 -8.20 -5.53 9.34
C VAL A 128 -8.45 -4.54 10.48
N ARG A 129 -7.96 -4.80 11.69
CA ARG A 129 -8.10 -3.90 12.84
C ARG A 129 -7.50 -2.52 12.58
N ALA A 130 -6.39 -2.46 11.88
CA ALA A 130 -5.73 -1.21 11.53
C ALA A 130 -6.56 -0.38 10.53
N ILE A 131 -7.16 -1.00 9.52
CA ILE A 131 -8.09 -0.34 8.58
C ILE A 131 -9.29 0.24 9.35
N GLN A 132 -9.88 -0.55 10.25
CA GLN A 132 -11.01 -0.10 11.07
C GLN A 132 -10.65 1.07 11.99
N GLU A 133 -9.45 1.07 12.58
CA GLU A 133 -8.96 2.17 13.41
C GLU A 133 -8.73 3.45 12.57
N ALA A 134 -8.20 3.29 11.37
CA ALA A 134 -8.00 4.41 10.44
C ALA A 134 -9.32 5.07 10.03
N GLY A 135 -10.35 4.28 9.72
CA GLY A 135 -11.68 4.78 9.37
C GLY A 135 -12.29 5.66 10.48
N LYS A 136 -12.14 5.27 11.76
CA LYS A 136 -12.57 6.08 12.91
C LYS A 136 -11.88 7.44 12.99
N ARG A 137 -10.71 7.58 12.37
CA ARG A 137 -9.85 8.78 12.40
C ARG A 137 -9.92 9.63 11.14
N GLN A 138 -10.84 9.31 10.24
CA GLN A 138 -10.98 10.00 8.96
C GLN A 138 -9.69 9.92 8.11
N ILE A 139 -9.00 8.79 8.19
CA ILE A 139 -7.87 8.42 7.35
C ILE A 139 -8.45 7.61 6.19
N LEU A 140 -8.13 8.00 4.96
CA LEU A 140 -8.56 7.29 3.77
C LEU A 140 -7.87 5.91 3.73
N THR A 141 -8.65 4.85 3.53
CA THR A 141 -8.15 3.47 3.62
C THR A 141 -8.11 2.78 2.27
N VAL A 142 -6.93 2.26 1.94
CA VAL A 142 -6.67 1.46 0.73
C VAL A 142 -6.23 0.07 1.15
N GLY A 143 -6.95 -0.95 0.68
CA GLY A 143 -6.56 -2.35 0.81
C GLY A 143 -5.92 -2.86 -0.48
N MET A 144 -4.76 -3.51 -0.39
CA MET A 144 -4.16 -4.28 -1.49
C MET A 144 -4.27 -5.76 -1.17
N THR A 145 -5.00 -6.51 -2.00
CA THR A 145 -5.33 -7.91 -1.74
C THR A 145 -5.26 -8.77 -3.02
N GLY A 146 -5.39 -10.06 -2.83
CA GLY A 146 -5.73 -11.02 -3.89
C GLY A 146 -7.01 -11.79 -3.53
N ARG A 147 -7.22 -12.92 -4.18
CA ARG A 147 -8.36 -13.80 -3.94
C ARG A 147 -9.70 -13.05 -4.07
N ASP A 148 -10.57 -13.23 -3.09
CA ASP A 148 -11.86 -12.55 -2.98
C ASP A 148 -11.81 -11.21 -2.22
N GLY A 149 -10.63 -10.80 -1.75
CA GLY A 149 -10.42 -9.60 -0.95
C GLY A 149 -10.63 -9.79 0.56
N GLY A 150 -11.14 -10.93 0.98
CA GLY A 150 -11.37 -11.29 2.37
C GLY A 150 -12.16 -10.23 3.15
N GLN A 151 -11.89 -10.11 4.44
CA GLN A 151 -12.53 -9.13 5.33
C GLN A 151 -12.18 -7.67 4.97
N MET A 152 -11.04 -7.43 4.31
CA MET A 152 -10.67 -6.08 3.86
C MET A 152 -11.67 -5.51 2.86
N ARG A 153 -12.33 -6.34 2.05
CA ARG A 153 -13.37 -5.92 1.11
C ARG A 153 -14.50 -5.14 1.76
N SER A 154 -14.84 -5.46 3.01
CA SER A 154 -15.93 -4.83 3.73
C SER A 154 -15.53 -3.62 4.59
N CYS A 155 -14.23 -3.39 4.77
CA CYS A 155 -13.76 -2.35 5.67
C CYS A 155 -12.81 -1.31 5.03
N ALA A 156 -12.16 -1.64 3.91
CA ALA A 156 -11.36 -0.67 3.15
C ALA A 156 -12.27 0.18 2.25
N GLU A 157 -11.99 1.48 2.17
CA GLU A 157 -12.73 2.41 1.30
C GLU A 157 -12.41 2.18 -0.19
N TYR A 158 -11.15 1.86 -0.48
CA TYR A 158 -10.70 1.43 -1.80
C TYR A 158 -10.01 0.08 -1.71
N LEU A 159 -10.34 -0.82 -2.64
CA LEU A 159 -9.76 -2.15 -2.69
C LEU A 159 -9.08 -2.40 -4.04
N VAL A 160 -7.77 -2.52 -4.03
CA VAL A 160 -6.95 -2.96 -5.16
C VAL A 160 -6.80 -4.49 -5.04
N ASN A 161 -7.74 -5.22 -5.63
CA ASN A 161 -7.86 -6.67 -5.49
C ASN A 161 -7.36 -7.38 -6.74
N VAL A 162 -6.10 -7.84 -6.76
CA VAL A 162 -5.49 -8.46 -7.94
C VAL A 162 -6.04 -9.86 -8.23
N PRO A 163 -6.17 -10.24 -9.52
CA PRO A 163 -6.89 -11.44 -9.95
C PRO A 163 -6.06 -12.72 -9.84
N SER A 164 -5.68 -13.12 -8.63
CA SER A 164 -4.97 -14.36 -8.34
C SER A 164 -5.29 -14.90 -6.95
N ASP A 165 -5.23 -16.23 -6.79
CA ASP A 165 -5.31 -16.95 -5.51
C ASP A 165 -3.94 -17.43 -5.03
N ASN A 166 -2.91 -17.33 -5.88
CA ASN A 166 -1.56 -17.74 -5.60
C ASN A 166 -0.74 -16.61 -4.98
N THR A 167 -0.31 -16.77 -3.73
CA THR A 167 0.40 -15.72 -2.96
C THR A 167 1.60 -15.11 -3.70
N PRO A 168 2.54 -15.84 -4.30
CA PRO A 168 3.60 -15.26 -5.11
C PRO A 168 3.08 -14.38 -6.26
N ARG A 169 2.07 -14.83 -6.98
CA ARG A 169 1.48 -14.08 -8.11
C ARG A 169 0.80 -12.80 -7.62
N ILE A 170 0.12 -12.86 -6.47
CA ILE A 170 -0.48 -11.68 -5.83
C ILE A 170 0.61 -10.65 -5.51
N GLN A 171 1.69 -11.06 -4.86
CA GLN A 171 2.79 -10.16 -4.49
C GLN A 171 3.51 -9.57 -5.71
N GLU A 172 3.73 -10.35 -6.77
CA GLU A 172 4.29 -9.82 -8.02
C GLU A 172 3.41 -8.75 -8.67
N MET A 173 2.09 -8.85 -8.56
CA MET A 173 1.18 -7.81 -9.04
C MET A 173 1.09 -6.63 -8.08
N HIS A 174 1.16 -6.87 -6.76
CA HIS A 174 1.21 -5.80 -5.78
C HIS A 174 2.42 -4.90 -5.99
N ILE A 175 3.63 -5.46 -6.11
CA ILE A 175 4.83 -4.63 -6.32
C ILE A 175 4.80 -3.88 -7.66
N LEU A 176 4.25 -4.47 -8.72
CA LEU A 176 4.04 -3.78 -10.00
C LEU A 176 3.12 -2.57 -9.83
N LEU A 177 1.98 -2.75 -9.13
CA LEU A 177 1.03 -1.66 -8.88
C LEU A 177 1.58 -0.62 -7.91
N ILE A 178 2.36 -1.00 -6.92
CA ILE A 178 3.08 -0.08 -6.02
C ILE A 178 4.00 0.84 -6.82
N HIS A 179 4.83 0.29 -7.71
CA HIS A 179 5.68 1.08 -8.60
C HIS A 179 4.85 2.03 -9.47
N THR A 180 3.75 1.53 -10.04
CA THR A 180 2.85 2.32 -10.89
C THR A 180 2.20 3.47 -10.10
N ILE A 181 1.69 3.19 -8.90
CA ILE A 181 1.09 4.20 -8.01
C ILE A 181 2.14 5.24 -7.59
N CYS A 182 3.35 4.83 -7.22
CA CYS A 182 4.44 5.75 -6.89
C CYS A 182 4.78 6.68 -8.07
N GLY A 183 4.85 6.14 -9.29
CA GLY A 183 5.08 6.93 -10.50
C GLY A 183 3.95 7.92 -10.79
N LEU A 184 2.69 7.49 -10.62
CA LEU A 184 1.53 8.37 -10.78
C LEU A 184 1.50 9.49 -9.72
N ILE A 185 1.85 9.18 -8.48
CA ILE A 185 1.99 10.18 -7.40
C ILE A 185 3.09 11.19 -7.75
N GLU A 186 4.26 10.71 -8.15
CA GLU A 186 5.40 11.56 -8.50
C GLU A 186 5.04 12.50 -9.66
N ASN A 187 4.49 11.97 -10.76
CA ASN A 187 4.04 12.76 -11.90
C ASN A 187 2.95 13.78 -11.51
N GLY A 188 1.92 13.34 -10.78
CA GLY A 188 0.83 14.22 -10.36
C GLY A 188 1.27 15.35 -9.44
N LEU A 189 2.22 15.12 -8.53
CA LEU A 189 2.80 16.16 -7.69
C LEU A 189 3.67 17.14 -8.52
N CYS A 190 4.41 16.63 -9.51
CA CYS A 190 5.19 17.46 -10.43
C CYS A 190 4.29 18.39 -11.25
N GLU A 191 3.23 17.85 -11.87
CA GLU A 191 2.25 18.62 -12.64
C GLU A 191 1.55 19.70 -11.82
N LYS A 192 1.34 19.46 -10.53
CA LYS A 192 0.77 20.43 -9.58
C LYS A 192 1.77 21.46 -9.05
N GLY A 193 3.03 21.39 -9.46
CA GLY A 193 4.09 22.28 -8.97
C GLY A 193 4.39 22.14 -7.49
N PHE A 194 4.19 20.94 -6.92
CA PHE A 194 4.32 20.69 -5.47
C PHE A 194 5.69 21.07 -4.94
N TRP A 195 6.76 20.74 -5.67
CA TRP A 195 8.14 21.03 -5.27
C TRP A 195 8.63 22.44 -5.66
N LEU A 196 7.90 23.18 -6.50
CA LEU A 196 8.26 24.54 -6.90
C LEU A 196 7.88 25.58 -5.83
N LYS A 197 6.90 25.26 -4.98
CA LYS A 197 6.35 26.17 -3.95
C LYS A 197 7.22 26.34 -2.71
N GLU A 198 8.32 25.60 -2.61
CA GLU A 198 9.15 25.53 -1.40
C GLU A 198 10.60 25.97 -1.67
N GLN A 199 10.84 26.68 -2.77
CA GLN A 199 12.14 27.32 -3.09
C GLN A 199 12.24 28.78 -2.60
N ASP A 200 11.18 29.26 -1.97
CA ASP A 200 11.12 30.56 -1.28
C ASP A 200 11.20 30.33 0.25
#